data_f129cd8ae03b0cc1b727b5681b775ebd
#
_entry.id   f129cd8ae03b0cc1b727b5681b775ebd
#
_cell.length_a   1.000
_cell.length_b   1.000
_cell.length_c   1.000
_cell.angle_alpha   90.00
_cell.angle_beta   90.00
_cell.angle_gamma   90.00
#
_symmetry.space_group_name_H-M   'P 1'
#
loop_
_entity.id
_entity.type
_entity.pdbx_description
1 polymer ?
#
loop_
_entity_poly.entity_id
_entity_poly.type
_entity_poly.pdbx_seq_one_letter_code
_entity_poly.pdbx_strand_id
1 'polypeptide(L)'
;ARIKLSLQEKVYLGNLDAKRDWGHARDYVEAMWKILQHEEPDDFVIATGETHSVREFAELAFREVGFDIQWHGSGIDEKGIDSETGKVLIQIDPKYFRPTEVDILQGDAGKAREKLGWMPKISFKQLVSEMVKEDLRLFERDAVCREAGYNINNSFEEFFV
;
A
#
# COMPACT_ATOMS: atom_id res chain seq x y z
N ALA A 1 -4.90 6.27 7.53
CA ALA A 1 -5.36 7.67 7.64
C ALA A 1 -6.78 7.75 8.23
N ARG A 2 -7.84 7.25 7.58
CA ARG A 2 -9.25 7.39 8.02
C ARG A 2 -9.50 6.84 9.44
N ILE A 3 -8.93 5.69 9.78
CA ILE A 3 -9.06 5.09 11.12
C ILE A 3 -8.43 6.01 12.18
N LYS A 4 -7.27 6.62 11.90
CA LYS A 4 -6.61 7.58 12.80
C LYS A 4 -7.49 8.80 13.08
N LEU A 5 -8.23 9.26 12.08
CA LEU A 5 -9.13 10.42 12.16
C LEU A 5 -10.56 10.04 12.62
N SER A 6 -10.79 8.81 13.06
CA SER A 6 -12.10 8.30 13.48
C SER A 6 -13.21 8.40 12.40
N LEU A 7 -12.80 8.44 11.13
CA LEU A 7 -13.69 8.45 9.97
C LEU A 7 -14.08 7.03 9.52
N GLN A 8 -13.41 6.02 10.07
CA GLN A 8 -13.62 4.61 9.78
C GLN A 8 -13.22 3.79 11.00
N GLU A 9 -13.94 2.71 11.27
CA GLU A 9 -13.63 1.87 12.43
C GLU A 9 -12.51 0.87 12.15
N LYS A 10 -12.55 0.22 11.00
CA LYS A 10 -11.59 -0.83 10.60
C LYS A 10 -11.42 -0.90 9.08
N VAL A 11 -10.36 -1.56 8.64
CA VAL A 11 -10.14 -1.90 7.23
C VAL A 11 -10.36 -3.41 7.01
N TYR A 12 -10.91 -3.76 5.85
CA TYR A 12 -11.08 -5.13 5.41
C TYR A 12 -10.03 -5.48 4.37
N LEU A 13 -9.33 -6.59 4.57
CA LEU A 13 -8.28 -7.08 3.68
C LEU A 13 -8.56 -8.53 3.26
N GLY A 14 -7.80 -9.03 2.29
CA GLY A 14 -7.78 -10.43 1.86
C GLY A 14 -6.59 -11.19 2.46
N ASN A 15 -5.83 -11.87 1.58
CA ASN A 15 -4.68 -12.69 1.97
C ASN A 15 -3.53 -11.84 2.51
N LEU A 16 -3.27 -11.92 3.80
CA LEU A 16 -2.25 -11.11 4.48
C LEU A 16 -0.82 -11.54 4.14
N ASP A 17 -0.60 -12.83 3.90
CA ASP A 17 0.73 -13.39 3.69
C ASP A 17 1.17 -13.39 2.22
N ALA A 18 0.28 -12.97 1.31
CA ALA A 18 0.62 -12.79 -0.10
C ALA A 18 1.72 -11.73 -0.25
N LYS A 19 2.82 -12.11 -0.92
CA LYS A 19 3.99 -11.25 -1.13
C LYS A 19 3.96 -10.63 -2.52
N ARG A 20 4.28 -9.34 -2.57
CA ARG A 20 4.33 -8.54 -3.80
C ARG A 20 5.60 -7.71 -3.85
N ASP A 21 6.08 -7.48 -5.05
CA ASP A 21 7.13 -6.52 -5.35
C ASP A 21 6.46 -5.14 -5.50
N TRP A 22 6.60 -4.30 -4.49
CA TRP A 22 5.98 -2.99 -4.43
C TRP A 22 7.00 -1.89 -4.62
N GLY A 23 6.89 -1.18 -5.74
CA GLY A 23 7.76 -0.06 -6.05
C GLY A 23 7.01 1.27 -6.13
N HIS A 24 7.77 2.34 -6.01
CA HIS A 24 7.24 3.69 -6.02
C HIS A 24 6.98 4.19 -7.44
N ALA A 25 5.86 4.86 -7.67
CA ALA A 25 5.45 5.37 -8.98
C ALA A 25 6.50 6.29 -9.64
N ARG A 26 7.22 7.10 -8.88
CA ARG A 26 8.29 7.97 -9.41
C ARG A 26 9.43 7.17 -10.04
N ASP A 27 9.83 6.06 -9.41
CA ASP A 27 10.86 5.18 -9.96
C ASP A 27 10.40 4.53 -11.26
N TYR A 28 9.11 4.14 -11.32
CA TYR A 28 8.52 3.54 -12.51
C TYR A 28 8.37 4.54 -13.66
N VAL A 29 7.98 5.77 -13.38
CA VAL A 29 7.93 6.85 -14.39
C VAL A 29 9.33 7.15 -14.92
N GLU A 30 10.36 7.16 -14.07
CA GLU A 30 11.76 7.30 -14.53
C GLU A 30 12.16 6.14 -15.46
N ALA A 31 11.75 4.90 -15.14
CA ALA A 31 11.98 3.75 -16.02
C ALA A 31 11.29 3.92 -17.37
N MET A 32 10.02 4.32 -17.38
CA MET A 32 9.27 4.56 -18.62
C MET A 32 9.96 5.60 -19.50
N TRP A 33 10.43 6.69 -18.91
CA TRP A 33 11.18 7.72 -19.63
C TRP A 33 12.47 7.16 -20.22
N LYS A 34 13.26 6.40 -19.45
CA LYS A 34 14.51 5.79 -19.91
C LYS A 34 14.29 4.79 -21.05
N ILE A 35 13.21 3.99 -20.98
CA ILE A 35 12.82 3.07 -22.06
C ILE A 35 12.58 3.84 -23.37
N LEU A 36 11.90 4.98 -23.31
CA LEU A 36 11.63 5.81 -24.50
C LEU A 36 12.89 6.51 -25.04
N GLN A 37 13.95 6.65 -24.26
CA GLN A 37 15.24 7.21 -24.70
C GLN A 37 16.22 6.14 -25.21
N HIS A 38 15.89 4.85 -25.04
CA HIS A 38 16.74 3.76 -25.50
C HIS A 38 16.74 3.69 -27.04
N GLU A 39 17.93 3.49 -27.64
CA GLU A 39 18.10 3.55 -29.08
C GLU A 39 17.37 2.41 -29.82
N GLU A 40 17.32 1.23 -29.21
CA GLU A 40 16.68 0.04 -29.78
C GLU A 40 15.40 -0.30 -28.99
N PRO A 41 14.26 -0.58 -29.65
CA PRO A 41 13.06 -1.09 -29.00
C PRO A 41 13.35 -2.44 -28.32
N ASP A 42 12.99 -2.56 -27.04
CA ASP A 42 13.20 -3.77 -26.27
C ASP A 42 12.19 -3.87 -25.11
N ASP A 43 11.99 -5.08 -24.57
CA ASP A 43 11.11 -5.35 -23.44
C ASP A 43 11.88 -5.30 -22.12
N PHE A 44 11.36 -4.58 -21.12
CA PHE A 44 11.99 -4.44 -19.81
C PHE A 44 11.02 -4.79 -18.69
N VAL A 45 11.46 -5.63 -17.76
CA VAL A 45 10.81 -5.81 -16.47
C VAL A 45 11.27 -4.70 -15.55
N ILE A 46 10.32 -3.96 -15.00
CA ILE A 46 10.56 -2.89 -14.03
C ILE A 46 9.99 -3.35 -12.68
N ALA A 47 10.86 -3.59 -11.73
CA ALA A 47 10.55 -4.15 -10.43
C ALA A 47 11.62 -3.74 -9.41
N THR A 48 11.30 -3.82 -8.12
CA THR A 48 12.28 -3.52 -7.07
C THR A 48 13.24 -4.68 -6.81
N GLY A 49 12.80 -5.91 -7.09
CA GLY A 49 13.52 -7.13 -6.76
C GLY A 49 13.32 -7.58 -5.31
N GLU A 50 12.53 -6.85 -4.52
CA GLU A 50 12.20 -7.19 -3.14
C GLU A 50 10.71 -7.47 -3.02
N THR A 51 10.32 -8.41 -2.15
CA THR A 51 8.92 -8.70 -1.87
C THR A 51 8.58 -8.51 -0.41
N HIS A 52 7.41 -7.93 -0.18
CA HIS A 52 6.84 -7.72 1.15
C HIS A 52 5.42 -8.26 1.21
N SER A 53 4.97 -8.70 2.37
CA SER A 53 3.60 -9.18 2.55
C SER A 53 2.62 -8.04 2.73
N VAL A 54 1.33 -8.31 2.48
CA VAL A 54 0.24 -7.38 2.82
C VAL A 54 0.24 -7.08 4.33
N ARG A 55 0.58 -8.08 5.13
CA ARG A 55 0.75 -7.97 6.59
C ARG A 55 1.81 -6.91 6.96
N GLU A 56 3.03 -7.02 6.40
CA GLU A 56 4.11 -6.05 6.63
C GLU A 56 3.70 -4.63 6.23
N PHE A 57 3.00 -4.51 5.09
CA PHE A 57 2.49 -3.21 4.66
C PHE A 57 1.51 -2.63 5.68
N ALA A 58 0.54 -3.44 6.12
CA ALA A 58 -0.45 -3.00 7.10
C ALA A 58 0.21 -2.59 8.42
N GLU A 59 1.13 -3.41 8.96
CA GLU A 59 1.86 -3.08 10.20
C GLU A 59 2.63 -1.78 10.10
N LEU A 60 3.37 -1.57 9.01
CA LEU A 60 4.11 -0.34 8.79
C LEU A 60 3.18 0.87 8.66
N ALA A 61 2.08 0.73 7.90
CA ALA A 61 1.11 1.81 7.72
C ALA A 61 0.42 2.21 9.02
N PHE A 62 0.03 1.24 9.85
CA PHE A 62 -0.58 1.51 11.15
C PHE A 62 0.42 2.11 12.13
N ARG A 63 1.67 1.64 12.14
CA ARG A 63 2.74 2.18 12.98
C ARG A 63 3.06 3.64 12.63
N GLU A 64 3.00 4.03 11.36
CA GLU A 64 3.23 5.41 10.93
C GLU A 64 2.21 6.40 11.54
N VAL A 65 1.00 5.94 11.86
CA VAL A 65 -0.04 6.74 12.51
C VAL A 65 -0.21 6.44 14.01
N GLY A 66 0.72 5.69 14.61
CA GLY A 66 0.79 5.46 16.05
C GLY A 66 -0.06 4.32 16.58
N PHE A 67 -0.41 3.33 15.75
CA PHE A 67 -1.02 2.07 16.18
C PHE A 67 -0.02 0.93 16.09
N ASP A 68 -0.02 0.05 17.07
CA ASP A 68 0.77 -1.18 17.08
C ASP A 68 -0.15 -2.40 16.94
N ILE A 69 -0.04 -3.10 15.82
CA ILE A 69 -0.94 -4.19 15.46
C ILE A 69 -0.44 -5.51 16.02
N GLN A 70 -1.29 -6.19 16.78
CA GLN A 70 -1.14 -7.57 17.18
C GLN A 70 -2.16 -8.45 16.43
N TRP A 71 -1.68 -9.56 15.88
CA TRP A 71 -2.51 -10.47 15.10
C TRP A 71 -3.08 -11.58 15.98
N HIS A 72 -4.39 -11.83 15.84
CA HIS A 72 -5.12 -12.87 16.56
C HIS A 72 -5.96 -13.70 15.58
N GLY A 73 -5.97 -15.02 15.77
CA GLY A 73 -6.64 -15.96 14.89
C GLY A 73 -5.76 -16.39 13.70
N SER A 74 -6.37 -16.97 12.68
CA SER A 74 -5.69 -17.42 11.47
C SER A 74 -6.65 -17.49 10.29
N GLY A 75 -6.13 -17.38 9.06
CA GLY A 75 -6.91 -17.45 7.85
C GLY A 75 -8.00 -16.37 7.79
N ILE A 76 -9.24 -16.77 7.49
CA ILE A 76 -10.38 -15.84 7.36
C ILE A 76 -10.84 -15.23 8.70
N ASP A 77 -10.50 -15.86 9.82
CA ASP A 77 -10.85 -15.38 11.15
C ASP A 77 -9.78 -14.49 11.77
N GLU A 78 -8.70 -14.24 11.04
CA GLU A 78 -7.59 -13.45 11.54
C GLU A 78 -7.96 -11.95 11.64
N LYS A 79 -7.50 -11.33 12.73
CA LYS A 79 -7.76 -9.92 13.04
C LYS A 79 -6.50 -9.22 13.49
N GLY A 80 -6.30 -7.99 13.03
CA GLY A 80 -5.30 -7.08 13.55
C GLY A 80 -5.92 -6.19 14.62
N ILE A 81 -5.38 -6.26 15.82
CA ILE A 81 -5.87 -5.58 17.03
C ILE A 81 -4.81 -4.57 17.47
N ASP A 82 -5.23 -3.37 17.78
CA ASP A 82 -4.33 -2.38 18.38
C ASP A 82 -3.95 -2.79 19.81
N SER A 83 -2.66 -2.90 20.06
CA SER A 83 -2.11 -3.40 21.34
C SER A 83 -2.45 -2.52 22.54
N GLU A 84 -2.67 -1.21 22.33
CA GLU A 84 -2.97 -0.28 23.41
C GLU A 84 -4.45 -0.25 23.77
N THR A 85 -5.33 -0.25 22.76
CA THR A 85 -6.77 -0.03 22.97
C THR A 85 -7.59 -1.32 22.92
N GLY A 86 -7.03 -2.42 22.41
CA GLY A 86 -7.74 -3.68 22.17
C GLY A 86 -8.77 -3.61 21.03
N LYS A 87 -8.80 -2.53 20.27
CA LYS A 87 -9.74 -2.36 19.15
C LYS A 87 -9.30 -3.17 17.93
N VAL A 88 -10.26 -3.83 17.29
CA VAL A 88 -10.03 -4.49 16.00
C VAL A 88 -9.93 -3.42 14.92
N LEU A 89 -8.76 -3.27 14.31
CA LEU A 89 -8.50 -2.29 13.26
C LEU A 89 -8.41 -2.92 11.86
N ILE A 90 -8.08 -4.22 11.80
CA ILE A 90 -8.01 -5.00 10.56
C ILE A 90 -8.83 -6.26 10.71
N GLN A 91 -9.59 -6.61 9.67
CA GLN A 91 -10.35 -7.85 9.60
C GLN A 91 -10.25 -8.44 8.19
N ILE A 92 -10.20 -9.77 8.10
CA ILE A 92 -10.26 -10.43 6.80
C ILE A 92 -11.71 -10.46 6.33
N ASP A 93 -11.93 -10.08 5.06
CA ASP A 93 -13.22 -10.22 4.39
C ASP A 93 -13.15 -11.41 3.43
N PRO A 94 -14.04 -12.42 3.56
CA PRO A 94 -14.09 -13.54 2.64
C PRO A 94 -14.26 -13.15 1.17
N LYS A 95 -14.87 -11.99 0.88
CA LYS A 95 -15.02 -11.44 -0.48
C LYS A 95 -13.66 -11.13 -1.13
N TYR A 96 -12.67 -10.72 -0.33
CA TYR A 96 -11.31 -10.38 -0.81
C TYR A 96 -10.31 -11.52 -0.62
N PHE A 97 -10.66 -12.52 0.18
CA PHE A 97 -9.81 -13.68 0.41
C PHE A 97 -9.87 -14.65 -0.78
N ARG A 98 -8.70 -14.96 -1.33
CA ARG A 98 -8.56 -15.87 -2.48
C ARG A 98 -7.92 -17.18 -2.03
N PRO A 99 -8.60 -18.33 -2.09
CA PRO A 99 -8.03 -19.63 -1.71
C PRO A 99 -6.82 -20.05 -2.56
N THR A 100 -6.77 -19.58 -3.81
CA THR A 100 -5.70 -19.88 -4.78
C THR A 100 -4.89 -18.63 -5.12
N GLU A 101 -4.52 -17.87 -4.11
CA GLU A 101 -3.68 -16.66 -4.30
C GLU A 101 -2.26 -17.06 -4.72
N VAL A 102 -1.64 -16.23 -5.55
CA VAL A 102 -0.22 -16.37 -5.86
C VAL A 102 0.58 -15.89 -4.65
N ASP A 103 1.32 -16.79 -4.03
CA ASP A 103 2.04 -16.51 -2.79
C ASP A 103 3.12 -15.44 -2.97
N ILE A 104 3.89 -15.50 -4.06
CA ILE A 104 5.01 -14.61 -4.33
C ILE A 104 4.94 -14.12 -5.78
N LEU A 105 4.98 -12.80 -5.95
CA LEU A 105 5.22 -12.13 -7.22
C LEU A 105 6.43 -11.22 -7.06
N GLN A 106 7.54 -11.58 -7.68
CA GLN A 106 8.79 -10.84 -7.68
C GLN A 106 9.28 -10.65 -9.10
N GLY A 107 9.65 -9.42 -9.44
CA GLY A 107 10.25 -9.11 -10.73
C GLY A 107 11.77 -9.15 -10.70
N ASP A 108 12.40 -9.53 -11.83
CA ASP A 108 13.83 -9.36 -12.05
C ASP A 108 14.06 -8.18 -13.02
N ALA A 109 14.61 -7.10 -12.49
CA ALA A 109 14.94 -5.89 -13.24
C ALA A 109 16.42 -5.87 -13.70
N GLY A 110 17.10 -6.99 -13.73
CA GLY A 110 18.52 -7.09 -14.12
C GLY A 110 18.79 -6.45 -15.48
N LYS A 111 17.97 -6.76 -16.50
CA LYS A 111 18.08 -6.18 -17.84
C LYS A 111 17.89 -4.65 -17.84
N ALA A 112 16.95 -4.13 -17.08
CA ALA A 112 16.72 -2.68 -16.98
C ALA A 112 17.92 -1.98 -16.29
N ARG A 113 18.53 -2.64 -15.30
CA ARG A 113 19.73 -2.13 -14.65
C ARG A 113 20.91 -2.06 -15.62
N GLU A 114 21.15 -3.11 -16.37
CA GLU A 114 22.28 -3.21 -17.30
C GLU A 114 22.15 -2.29 -18.51
N LYS A 115 20.98 -2.28 -19.17
CA LYS A 115 20.77 -1.55 -20.41
C LYS A 115 20.33 -0.10 -20.22
N LEU A 116 19.49 0.18 -19.22
CA LEU A 116 18.95 1.52 -18.98
C LEU A 116 19.64 2.26 -17.82
N GLY A 117 20.52 1.57 -17.06
CA GLY A 117 21.06 2.13 -15.81
C GLY A 117 19.97 2.50 -14.81
N TRP A 118 18.85 1.78 -14.83
CA TRP A 118 17.72 2.04 -13.95
C TRP A 118 17.80 1.16 -12.70
N MET A 119 17.56 1.79 -11.54
CA MET A 119 17.42 1.12 -10.24
C MET A 119 16.34 1.82 -9.43
N PRO A 120 15.57 1.11 -8.60
CA PRO A 120 14.66 1.75 -7.64
C PRO A 120 15.47 2.56 -6.63
N LYS A 121 14.97 3.75 -6.30
CA LYS A 121 15.61 4.70 -5.36
C LYS A 121 14.85 4.81 -4.05
N ILE A 122 13.55 4.51 -4.08
CA ILE A 122 12.64 4.67 -2.96
C ILE A 122 12.37 3.29 -2.36
N SER A 123 12.76 3.11 -1.10
CA SER A 123 12.56 1.84 -0.39
C SER A 123 11.09 1.61 -0.04
N PHE A 124 10.73 0.35 0.23
CA PHE A 124 9.37 -0.02 0.66
C PHE A 124 8.88 0.78 1.88
N LYS A 125 9.75 0.99 2.88
CA LYS A 125 9.40 1.80 4.06
C LYS A 125 9.12 3.26 3.71
N GLN A 126 9.91 3.85 2.80
CA GLN A 126 9.68 5.21 2.33
C GLN A 126 8.38 5.33 1.55
N LEU A 127 8.08 4.35 0.69
CA LEU A 127 6.81 4.26 -0.03
C LEU A 127 5.63 4.27 0.94
N VAL A 128 5.61 3.37 1.92
CA VAL A 128 4.52 3.27 2.90
C VAL A 128 4.37 4.56 3.71
N SER A 129 5.49 5.11 4.20
CA SER A 129 5.49 6.36 4.98
C SER A 129 4.96 7.54 4.16
N GLU A 130 5.40 7.71 2.90
CA GLU A 130 4.92 8.77 2.01
C GLU A 130 3.42 8.63 1.74
N MET A 131 2.94 7.42 1.40
CA MET A 131 1.51 7.18 1.15
C MET A 131 0.66 7.53 2.36
N VAL A 132 1.02 7.03 3.53
CA VAL A 132 0.24 7.27 4.76
C VAL A 132 0.21 8.75 5.15
N LYS A 133 1.34 9.46 5.02
CA LYS A 133 1.43 10.90 5.34
C LYS A 133 0.60 11.75 4.38
N GLU A 134 0.65 11.45 3.08
CA GLU A 134 -0.15 12.20 2.09
C GLU A 134 -1.65 11.92 2.27
N ASP A 135 -2.05 10.68 2.51
CA ASP A 135 -3.43 10.34 2.82
C ASP A 135 -3.92 11.02 4.10
N LEU A 136 -3.09 11.05 5.15
CA LEU A 136 -3.45 11.71 6.40
C LEU A 136 -3.67 13.21 6.17
N ARG A 137 -2.73 13.88 5.50
CA ARG A 137 -2.83 15.29 5.13
C ARG A 137 -4.09 15.61 4.31
N LEU A 138 -4.42 14.72 3.37
CA LEU A 138 -5.62 14.86 2.54
C LEU A 138 -6.89 14.80 3.38
N PHE A 139 -7.04 13.78 4.22
CA PHE A 139 -8.23 13.61 5.04
C PHE A 139 -8.35 14.66 6.16
N GLU A 140 -7.24 15.13 6.74
CA GLU A 140 -7.24 16.27 7.67
C GLU A 140 -7.74 17.55 6.98
N ARG A 141 -7.25 17.86 5.77
CA ARG A 141 -7.74 18.98 4.98
C ARG A 141 -9.24 18.85 4.73
N ASP A 142 -9.71 17.68 4.33
CA ASP A 142 -11.10 17.43 4.02
C ASP A 142 -11.99 17.56 5.26
N ALA A 143 -11.52 17.16 6.44
CA ALA A 143 -12.20 17.37 7.70
C ALA A 143 -12.40 18.87 7.99
N VAL A 144 -11.34 19.68 7.87
CA VAL A 144 -11.43 21.14 8.05
C VAL A 144 -12.39 21.80 7.07
N CYS A 145 -12.38 21.37 5.79
CA CYS A 145 -13.32 21.91 4.81
C CYS A 145 -14.77 21.57 5.14
N ARG A 146 -15.04 20.35 5.62
CA ARG A 146 -16.41 19.95 6.05
C ARG A 146 -16.87 20.75 7.25
N GLU A 147 -16.02 20.94 8.25
CA GLU A 147 -16.32 21.77 9.42
C GLU A 147 -16.63 23.22 9.04
N ALA A 148 -15.98 23.74 8.01
CA ALA A 148 -16.23 25.07 7.44
C ALA A 148 -17.49 25.13 6.55
N GLY A 149 -18.24 24.03 6.39
CA GLY A 149 -19.47 23.95 5.61
C GLY A 149 -19.28 23.77 4.10
N TYR A 150 -18.09 23.43 3.64
CA TYR A 150 -17.85 23.12 2.23
C TYR A 150 -18.18 21.67 1.89
N ASN A 151 -18.81 21.46 0.74
CA ASN A 151 -18.98 20.12 0.18
C ASN A 151 -17.67 19.65 -0.43
N ILE A 152 -17.23 18.45 -0.04
CA ILE A 152 -16.05 17.80 -0.60
C ILE A 152 -16.55 16.70 -1.53
N ASN A 153 -16.12 16.72 -2.78
CA ASN A 153 -16.34 15.61 -3.71
C ASN A 153 -15.48 14.41 -3.28
N ASN A 154 -16.14 13.42 -2.68
CA ASN A 154 -15.52 12.14 -2.34
C ASN A 154 -15.43 11.23 -3.60
N SER A 155 -14.74 11.67 -4.64
CA SER A 155 -14.57 10.90 -5.87
C SER A 155 -13.91 9.53 -5.66
N PHE A 156 -13.37 9.27 -4.48
CA PHE A 156 -12.75 7.99 -4.11
C PHE A 156 -13.69 7.04 -3.33
N GLU A 157 -14.82 7.51 -2.81
CA GLU A 157 -15.73 6.66 -2.01
C GLU A 157 -16.77 5.91 -2.88
N GLU A 158 -17.04 6.36 -4.11
CA GLU A 158 -18.04 5.74 -4.99
C GLU A 158 -17.57 4.43 -5.65
N PHE A 159 -16.28 4.10 -5.59
CA PHE A 159 -15.72 2.90 -6.21
C PHE A 159 -15.67 1.67 -5.29
N PHE A 160 -16.04 1.77 -4.02
CA PHE A 160 -15.89 0.71 -3.02
C PHE A 160 -17.19 0.36 -2.26
N VAL A 161 -18.36 0.65 -2.83
CA VAL A 161 -19.65 0.21 -2.29
C VAL A 161 -20.18 -0.99 -3.08
#